data_bdc91c3e364536a289dd02d2aa15cdbb
#
_entry.id   bdc91c3e364536a289dd02d2aa15cdbb
#
_cell.length_a   1.000
_cell.length_b   1.000
_cell.length_c   1.000
_cell.angle_alpha   90.00
_cell.angle_beta   90.00
_cell.angle_gamma   90.00
#
_symmetry.space_group_name_H-M   'P 1'
#
loop_
_entity.id
_entity.type
_entity.pdbx_description
1 polymer ?
#
loop_
_entity_poly.entity_id
_entity_poly.type
_entity_poly.pdbx_seq_one_letter_code
_entity_poly.pdbx_strand_id
1 'polypeptide(L)'
;FQSLKALSEAPCKPFDAARDGLNLGEAAAAVVLGFGDSGWELVDGAVRNDANHISGPSRTGEGSYKVLRYVLASCDPAELAFVNVHGTSTLYNDEMESIALQRAGLSEVPLNALKGVFGHTMGAAGVLESLISMQAADAGLVLGTRGFSRMGVSCPVNISADKRTTGRKAFIKLLSGFGGCNAAMLFRKGGAR
;
A
#
# COMPACT_ATOMS: atom_id res chain seq x y z
N PHE A 1 17.26 -5.82 9.89
CA PHE A 1 17.18 -5.59 8.44
C PHE A 1 18.51 -5.83 7.74
N GLN A 2 19.62 -5.37 8.30
CA GLN A 2 20.95 -5.59 7.71
C GLN A 2 21.28 -7.08 7.58
N SER A 3 21.03 -7.88 8.62
CA SER A 3 21.24 -9.33 8.61
C SER A 3 20.36 -10.07 7.59
N LEU A 4 19.23 -9.51 7.23
CA LEU A 4 18.31 -10.03 6.22
C LEU A 4 18.65 -9.54 4.80
N LYS A 5 19.67 -8.69 4.65
CA LYS A 5 20.01 -8.03 3.38
C LYS A 5 18.81 -7.33 2.74
N ALA A 6 17.98 -6.71 3.58
CA ALA A 6 16.76 -6.03 3.13
C ALA A 6 16.95 -4.52 2.97
N LEU A 7 18.11 -3.98 3.36
CA LEU A 7 18.42 -2.56 3.19
C LEU A 7 19.09 -2.31 1.84
N SER A 8 18.72 -1.19 1.22
CA SER A 8 19.38 -0.63 0.05
C SER A 8 20.36 0.47 0.44
N GLU A 9 21.49 0.56 -0.26
CA GLU A 9 22.42 1.69 -0.15
C GLU A 9 21.99 2.90 -0.99
N ALA A 10 21.10 2.68 -1.96
CA ALA A 10 20.51 3.71 -2.81
C ALA A 10 19.05 4.02 -2.37
N PRO A 11 18.45 5.14 -2.81
CA PRO A 11 17.03 5.40 -2.57
C PRO A 11 16.16 4.24 -3.08
N CYS A 12 15.22 3.79 -2.25
CA CYS A 12 14.38 2.65 -2.59
C CYS A 12 13.47 2.94 -3.80
N LYS A 13 13.19 1.88 -4.56
CA LYS A 13 12.51 1.92 -5.86
C LYS A 13 11.35 0.92 -5.87
N PRO A 14 10.24 1.20 -5.17
CA PRO A 14 9.14 0.24 -5.08
C PRO A 14 8.66 -0.22 -6.46
N PHE A 15 8.48 -1.52 -6.63
CA PHE A 15 8.03 -2.20 -7.86
C PHE A 15 8.95 -2.07 -9.08
N ASP A 16 10.06 -1.34 -8.97
CA ASP A 16 11.00 -1.17 -10.07
C ASP A 16 11.85 -2.43 -10.32
N ALA A 17 12.28 -2.59 -11.56
CA ALA A 17 13.17 -3.68 -11.97
C ALA A 17 14.56 -3.61 -11.31
N ALA A 18 15.00 -2.42 -10.91
CA ALA A 18 16.26 -2.19 -10.23
C ALA A 18 16.09 -2.04 -8.70
N ARG A 19 14.96 -2.52 -8.14
CA ARG A 19 14.76 -2.54 -6.70
C ARG A 19 15.70 -3.54 -6.03
N ASP A 20 16.27 -3.17 -4.90
CA ASP A 20 17.28 -3.96 -4.20
C ASP A 20 17.11 -3.95 -2.67
N GLY A 21 16.15 -3.21 -2.15
CA GLY A 21 15.89 -3.12 -0.72
C GLY A 21 15.21 -1.84 -0.29
N LEU A 22 14.95 -1.73 0.98
CA LEU A 22 14.29 -0.59 1.61
C LEU A 22 15.30 0.39 2.22
N ASN A 23 14.86 1.63 2.43
CA ASN A 23 15.52 2.56 3.34
C ASN A 23 14.67 2.69 4.61
N LEU A 24 15.31 2.81 5.77
CA LEU A 24 14.62 3.15 7.01
C LEU A 24 14.26 4.64 7.00
N GLY A 25 13.10 4.97 7.55
CA GLY A 25 12.63 6.32 7.76
C GLY A 25 12.24 6.55 9.21
N GLU A 26 12.13 7.80 9.62
CA GLU A 26 11.70 8.20 10.95
C GLU A 26 10.44 9.05 10.84
N ALA A 27 9.41 8.70 11.60
CA ALA A 27 8.19 9.48 11.71
C ALA A 27 7.37 9.08 12.93
N ALA A 28 6.52 10.01 13.37
CA ALA A 28 5.40 9.74 14.26
C ALA A 28 4.13 10.25 13.59
N ALA A 29 3.04 9.51 13.74
CA ALA A 29 1.74 9.91 13.21
C ALA A 29 0.65 9.52 14.19
N ALA A 30 -0.37 10.36 14.30
CA ALA A 30 -1.54 10.13 15.14
C ALA A 30 -2.81 10.48 14.37
N VAL A 31 -3.87 9.72 14.62
CA VAL A 31 -5.21 9.98 14.10
C VAL A 31 -6.21 9.86 15.25
N VAL A 32 -7.18 10.76 15.28
CA VAL A 32 -8.31 10.69 16.21
C VAL A 32 -9.49 10.07 15.46
N LEU A 33 -10.01 8.97 15.99
CA LEU A 33 -11.19 8.30 15.46
C LEU A 33 -12.39 8.64 16.36
N GLY A 34 -13.54 8.86 15.74
CA GLY A 34 -14.80 9.16 16.43
C GLY A 34 -15.98 8.76 15.58
N PHE A 35 -17.16 8.76 16.18
CA PHE A 35 -18.42 8.61 15.47
C PHE A 35 -18.90 9.97 15.00
N GLY A 36 -19.31 10.08 13.74
CA GLY A 36 -19.86 11.33 13.18
C GLY A 36 -19.32 11.63 11.78
N ASP A 37 -19.74 12.76 11.23
CA ASP A 37 -19.39 13.19 9.86
C ASP A 37 -18.04 13.91 9.84
N SER A 38 -16.95 13.16 9.90
CA SER A 38 -15.57 13.70 9.90
C SER A 38 -15.01 14.03 8.51
N GLY A 39 -15.78 13.81 7.46
CA GLY A 39 -15.32 13.94 6.08
C GLY A 39 -14.58 12.72 5.53
N TRP A 40 -13.90 11.92 6.34
CA TRP A 40 -13.32 10.62 5.99
C TRP A 40 -13.87 9.52 6.88
N GLU A 41 -14.23 8.41 6.28
CA GLU A 41 -14.73 7.22 6.94
C GLU A 41 -13.71 6.08 6.79
N LEU A 42 -13.38 5.40 7.89
CA LEU A 42 -12.81 4.07 7.89
C LEU A 42 -13.97 3.09 7.71
N VAL A 43 -14.17 2.66 6.46
CA VAL A 43 -15.31 1.81 6.08
C VAL A 43 -15.18 0.40 6.60
N ASP A 44 -13.99 -0.17 6.41
CA ASP A 44 -13.70 -1.55 6.79
C ASP A 44 -12.19 -1.79 6.95
N GLY A 45 -11.82 -2.87 7.61
CA GLY A 45 -10.44 -3.26 7.78
C GLY A 45 -10.28 -4.72 8.17
N ALA A 46 -9.18 -5.31 7.76
CA ALA A 46 -8.85 -6.69 8.09
C ALA A 46 -7.37 -6.87 8.37
N VAL A 47 -7.08 -7.79 9.28
CA VAL A 47 -5.73 -8.30 9.53
C VAL A 47 -5.75 -9.82 9.36
N ARG A 48 -4.78 -10.37 8.62
CA ARG A 48 -4.63 -11.83 8.44
C ARG A 48 -3.16 -12.19 8.48
N ASN A 49 -2.87 -13.37 9.00
CA ASN A 49 -1.53 -13.94 8.95
C ASN A 49 -1.44 -14.94 7.80
N ASP A 50 -0.31 -14.94 7.07
CA ASP A 50 -0.06 -15.90 5.99
C ASP A 50 0.63 -17.18 6.46
N ALA A 51 1.14 -17.18 7.70
CA ALA A 51 1.80 -18.31 8.34
C ALA A 51 2.94 -18.93 7.50
N ASN A 52 3.59 -18.11 6.65
CA ASN A 52 4.60 -18.60 5.72
C ASN A 52 6.01 -18.66 6.36
N HIS A 53 6.54 -17.52 6.78
CA HIS A 53 7.89 -17.41 7.33
C HIS A 53 8.00 -16.17 8.23
N ILE A 54 8.96 -16.18 9.18
CA ILE A 54 9.12 -15.08 10.12
C ILE A 54 9.46 -13.73 9.46
N SER A 55 10.18 -13.74 8.35
CA SER A 55 10.63 -12.52 7.64
C SER A 55 10.32 -12.52 6.15
N GLY A 56 9.89 -13.63 5.58
CA GLY A 56 9.56 -13.76 4.16
C GLY A 56 8.06 -13.81 3.93
N PRO A 57 7.52 -13.03 2.98
CA PRO A 57 6.09 -13.09 2.67
C PRO A 57 5.73 -14.38 1.94
N SER A 58 4.45 -14.73 1.96
CA SER A 58 3.91 -15.83 1.17
C SER A 58 4.15 -15.62 -0.32
N ARG A 59 4.71 -16.62 -1.01
CA ARG A 59 4.97 -16.54 -2.46
C ARG A 59 3.70 -16.35 -3.30
N THR A 60 2.54 -16.70 -2.77
CA THR A 60 1.24 -16.58 -3.45
C THR A 60 0.49 -15.31 -3.04
N GLY A 61 1.06 -14.49 -2.16
CA GLY A 61 0.40 -13.30 -1.63
C GLY A 61 -0.86 -13.60 -0.80
N GLU A 62 -0.94 -14.80 -0.19
CA GLU A 62 -2.17 -15.31 0.43
C GLU A 62 -2.72 -14.40 1.54
N GLY A 63 -1.84 -13.89 2.42
CA GLY A 63 -2.25 -12.99 3.50
C GLY A 63 -2.82 -11.68 2.97
N SER A 64 -2.08 -11.01 2.07
CA SER A 64 -2.52 -9.78 1.42
C SER A 64 -3.77 -9.98 0.57
N TYR A 65 -3.87 -11.08 -0.16
CA TYR A 65 -5.07 -11.43 -0.91
C TYR A 65 -6.31 -11.58 -0.02
N LYS A 66 -6.19 -12.26 1.13
CA LYS A 66 -7.31 -12.45 2.07
C LYS A 66 -7.82 -11.13 2.66
N VAL A 67 -6.90 -10.21 3.03
CA VAL A 67 -7.32 -8.91 3.57
C VAL A 67 -7.92 -8.02 2.47
N LEU A 68 -7.38 -8.05 1.25
CA LEU A 68 -7.95 -7.33 0.10
C LEU A 68 -9.36 -7.84 -0.22
N ARG A 69 -9.54 -9.14 -0.33
CA ARG A 69 -10.88 -9.73 -0.57
C ARG A 69 -11.89 -9.35 0.49
N TYR A 70 -11.47 -9.26 1.75
CA TYR A 70 -12.34 -8.89 2.85
C TYR A 70 -12.85 -7.44 2.67
N VAL A 71 -11.96 -6.48 2.50
CA VAL A 71 -12.36 -5.06 2.38
C VAL A 71 -13.07 -4.75 1.06
N LEU A 72 -12.83 -5.53 0.00
CA LEU A 72 -13.53 -5.41 -1.28
C LEU A 72 -14.98 -5.92 -1.23
N ALA A 73 -15.40 -6.60 -0.17
CA ALA A 73 -16.82 -6.91 0.05
C ALA A 73 -17.63 -5.63 0.35
N SER A 74 -16.97 -4.55 0.78
CA SER A 74 -17.58 -3.25 1.13
C SER A 74 -17.34 -2.16 0.08
N CYS A 75 -16.71 -2.47 -1.08
CA CYS A 75 -16.40 -1.47 -2.10
C CYS A 75 -16.18 -2.11 -3.48
N ASP A 76 -16.83 -1.58 -4.50
CA ASP A 76 -16.50 -1.94 -5.87
C ASP A 76 -15.11 -1.41 -6.23
N PRO A 77 -14.20 -2.23 -6.82
CA PRO A 77 -12.92 -1.76 -7.33
C PRO A 77 -13.02 -0.53 -8.25
N ALA A 78 -14.14 -0.37 -8.96
CA ALA A 78 -14.39 0.80 -9.81
C ALA A 78 -14.55 2.10 -9.03
N GLU A 79 -14.85 2.07 -7.74
CA GLU A 79 -14.95 3.25 -6.87
C GLU A 79 -13.58 3.69 -6.33
N LEU A 80 -12.57 2.83 -6.39
CA LEU A 80 -11.25 3.11 -5.84
C LEU A 80 -10.51 4.14 -6.68
N ALA A 81 -10.04 5.19 -6.03
CA ALA A 81 -9.08 6.14 -6.60
C ALA A 81 -7.73 5.46 -6.81
N PHE A 82 -7.29 4.69 -5.81
CA PHE A 82 -6.02 3.96 -5.83
C PHE A 82 -5.93 2.95 -4.68
N VAL A 83 -4.90 2.11 -4.76
CA VAL A 83 -4.40 1.33 -3.62
C VAL A 83 -3.04 1.89 -3.22
N ASN A 84 -2.88 2.34 -1.98
CA ASN A 84 -1.59 2.64 -1.40
C ASN A 84 -1.00 1.36 -0.83
N VAL A 85 -0.02 0.80 -1.53
CA VAL A 85 0.58 -0.49 -1.20
C VAL A 85 1.65 -0.38 -0.11
N HIS A 86 2.11 -1.49 0.42
CA HIS A 86 3.23 -1.51 1.36
C HIS A 86 4.52 -1.08 0.68
N GLY A 87 4.85 -1.67 -0.46
CA GLY A 87 5.87 -1.20 -1.42
C GLY A 87 7.22 -0.90 -0.79
N THR A 88 7.91 -1.92 -0.30
CA THR A 88 9.19 -1.77 0.40
C THR A 88 10.40 -1.69 -0.51
N SER A 89 10.24 -1.88 -1.82
CA SER A 89 11.38 -2.00 -2.75
C SER A 89 12.23 -3.27 -2.53
N THR A 90 11.76 -4.20 -1.71
CA THR A 90 12.40 -5.51 -1.59
C THR A 90 11.89 -6.46 -2.65
N LEU A 91 12.75 -7.36 -3.13
CA LEU A 91 12.42 -8.29 -4.21
C LEU A 91 11.17 -9.12 -3.89
N TYR A 92 11.08 -9.64 -2.67
CA TYR A 92 10.02 -10.57 -2.29
C TYR A 92 8.71 -9.88 -1.92
N ASN A 93 8.75 -8.73 -1.23
CA ASN A 93 7.52 -8.06 -0.82
C ASN A 93 6.75 -7.50 -2.03
N ASP A 94 7.44 -6.76 -2.89
CA ASP A 94 6.78 -6.12 -4.04
C ASP A 94 6.26 -7.18 -5.03
N GLU A 95 6.99 -8.30 -5.18
CA GLU A 95 6.51 -9.46 -5.94
C GLU A 95 5.24 -10.05 -5.32
N MET A 96 5.25 -10.30 -4.02
CA MET A 96 4.10 -10.83 -3.30
C MET A 96 2.87 -9.91 -3.42
N GLU A 97 3.05 -8.60 -3.26
CA GLU A 97 1.97 -7.64 -3.38
C GLU A 97 1.38 -7.62 -4.80
N SER A 98 2.22 -7.69 -5.83
CA SER A 98 1.76 -7.75 -7.23
C SER A 98 0.87 -8.96 -7.50
N ILE A 99 1.26 -10.12 -6.99
CA ILE A 99 0.48 -11.36 -7.10
C ILE A 99 -0.85 -11.22 -6.33
N ALA A 100 -0.83 -10.68 -5.11
CA ALA A 100 -2.03 -10.50 -4.31
C ALA A 100 -3.03 -9.53 -4.98
N LEU A 101 -2.53 -8.44 -5.56
CA LEU A 101 -3.33 -7.46 -6.29
C LEU A 101 -3.96 -8.08 -7.55
N GLN A 102 -3.19 -8.84 -8.33
CA GLN A 102 -3.72 -9.55 -9.49
C GLN A 102 -4.82 -10.54 -9.10
N ARG A 103 -4.58 -11.36 -8.07
CA ARG A 103 -5.58 -12.30 -7.53
C ARG A 103 -6.85 -11.63 -7.03
N ALA A 104 -6.73 -10.40 -6.50
CA ALA A 104 -7.86 -9.60 -6.03
C ALA A 104 -8.58 -8.82 -7.14
N GLY A 105 -8.12 -8.90 -8.40
CA GLY A 105 -8.70 -8.16 -9.52
C GLY A 105 -8.37 -6.67 -9.51
N LEU A 106 -7.25 -6.27 -8.87
CA LEU A 106 -6.87 -4.88 -8.69
C LEU A 106 -5.71 -4.42 -9.59
N SER A 107 -5.29 -5.23 -10.57
CA SER A 107 -4.14 -4.90 -11.43
C SER A 107 -4.32 -3.57 -12.19
N GLU A 108 -5.55 -3.23 -12.59
CA GLU A 108 -5.88 -2.01 -13.33
C GLU A 108 -6.20 -0.80 -12.43
N VAL A 109 -6.41 -1.02 -11.13
CA VAL A 109 -6.62 0.07 -10.18
C VAL A 109 -5.30 0.81 -9.98
N PRO A 110 -5.29 2.17 -10.04
CA PRO A 110 -4.07 2.92 -9.80
C PRO A 110 -3.40 2.56 -8.48
N LEU A 111 -2.07 2.42 -8.47
CA LEU A 111 -1.29 2.15 -7.27
C LEU A 111 -0.31 3.27 -6.99
N ASN A 112 0.04 3.43 -5.71
CA ASN A 112 1.24 4.15 -5.30
C ASN A 112 1.91 3.50 -4.09
N ALA A 113 3.22 3.75 -3.97
CA ALA A 113 4.03 3.38 -2.83
C ALA A 113 4.81 4.62 -2.35
N LEU A 114 4.72 4.95 -1.07
CA LEU A 114 5.25 6.20 -0.52
C LEU A 114 6.64 6.05 0.13
N LYS A 115 7.13 4.81 0.26
CA LYS A 115 8.43 4.57 0.92
C LYS A 115 9.63 5.09 0.13
N GLY A 116 9.48 5.33 -1.17
CA GLY A 116 10.48 6.07 -1.96
C GLY A 116 10.65 7.53 -1.54
N VAL A 117 9.71 8.09 -0.77
CA VAL A 117 9.74 9.47 -0.26
C VAL A 117 10.16 9.51 1.21
N PHE A 118 9.54 8.68 2.06
CA PHE A 118 9.68 8.77 3.51
C PHE A 118 10.60 7.68 4.10
N GLY A 119 11.04 6.71 3.30
CA GLY A 119 11.59 5.47 3.82
C GLY A 119 10.50 4.61 4.49
N HIS A 120 10.93 3.52 5.07
CA HIS A 120 10.04 2.68 5.88
C HIS A 120 10.03 3.16 7.33
N THR A 121 8.97 3.83 7.73
CA THR A 121 8.81 4.42 9.06
C THR A 121 8.25 3.44 10.10
N MET A 122 8.34 2.14 9.82
CA MET A 122 8.00 1.04 10.71
C MET A 122 6.55 1.14 11.24
N GLY A 123 6.38 1.24 12.55
CA GLY A 123 5.06 1.32 13.20
C GLY A 123 4.24 2.55 12.80
N ALA A 124 4.89 3.66 12.39
CA ALA A 124 4.20 4.86 11.93
C ALA A 124 3.68 4.74 10.48
N ALA A 125 4.21 3.83 9.66
CA ALA A 125 3.95 3.78 8.22
C ALA A 125 2.46 3.69 7.87
N GLY A 126 1.70 2.89 8.60
CA GLY A 126 0.27 2.71 8.35
C GLY A 126 -0.52 4.00 8.49
N VAL A 127 -0.35 4.70 9.61
CA VAL A 127 -1.08 5.95 9.89
C VAL A 127 -0.57 7.08 9.01
N LEU A 128 0.74 7.27 8.91
CA LEU A 128 1.35 8.31 8.08
C LEU A 128 0.90 8.23 6.63
N GLU A 129 1.07 7.06 6.01
CA GLU A 129 0.75 6.86 4.60
C GLU A 129 -0.76 6.95 4.35
N SER A 130 -1.62 6.56 5.31
CA SER A 130 -3.08 6.75 5.21
C SER A 130 -3.47 8.23 5.23
N LEU A 131 -2.91 9.03 6.14
CA LEU A 131 -3.20 10.47 6.22
C LEU A 131 -2.76 11.21 4.95
N ILE A 132 -1.58 10.89 4.42
CA ILE A 132 -1.10 11.45 3.15
C ILE A 132 -1.98 11.02 1.98
N SER A 133 -2.45 9.77 1.99
CA SER A 133 -3.39 9.26 0.98
C SER A 133 -4.74 9.98 1.02
N MET A 134 -5.25 10.29 2.21
CA MET A 134 -6.46 11.11 2.38
C MET A 134 -6.27 12.52 1.78
N GLN A 135 -5.16 13.18 2.11
CA GLN A 135 -4.84 14.51 1.57
C GLN A 135 -4.70 14.50 0.04
N ALA A 136 -4.04 13.47 -0.51
CA ALA A 136 -3.90 13.31 -1.95
C ALA A 136 -5.26 13.13 -2.63
N ALA A 137 -6.12 12.27 -2.09
CA ALA A 137 -7.47 12.05 -2.60
C ALA A 137 -8.35 13.31 -2.47
N ASP A 138 -8.18 14.11 -1.41
CA ASP A 138 -8.85 15.41 -1.27
C ASP A 138 -8.44 16.39 -2.36
N ALA A 139 -7.17 16.39 -2.72
CA ALA A 139 -6.63 17.18 -3.82
C ALA A 139 -6.99 16.61 -5.22
N GLY A 140 -7.69 15.47 -5.30
CA GLY A 140 -8.02 14.80 -6.56
C GLY A 140 -6.80 14.15 -7.24
N LEU A 141 -5.83 13.68 -6.45
CA LEU A 141 -4.57 13.15 -6.96
C LEU A 141 -4.35 11.69 -6.54
N VAL A 142 -3.73 10.93 -7.43
CA VAL A 142 -2.97 9.72 -7.14
C VAL A 142 -1.50 10.10 -7.16
N LEU A 143 -0.80 9.96 -6.03
CA LEU A 143 0.62 10.31 -5.95
C LEU A 143 1.46 9.34 -6.79
N GLY A 144 2.54 9.86 -7.38
CA GLY A 144 3.52 9.05 -8.07
C GLY A 144 4.37 8.22 -7.09
N THR A 145 4.89 7.12 -7.57
CA THR A 145 5.84 6.27 -6.83
C THR A 145 7.26 6.70 -7.15
N ARG A 146 7.88 7.42 -6.21
CA ARG A 146 9.26 7.86 -6.36
C ARG A 146 10.20 6.67 -6.49
N GLY A 147 11.10 6.71 -7.46
CA GLY A 147 12.07 5.66 -7.75
C GLY A 147 11.57 4.63 -8.76
N PHE A 148 10.30 4.59 -9.09
CA PHE A 148 9.77 3.71 -10.13
C PHE A 148 10.11 4.25 -11.53
N SER A 149 10.59 3.39 -12.42
CA SER A 149 10.86 3.70 -13.83
C SER A 149 10.44 2.56 -14.78
N ARG A 150 10.68 1.32 -14.36
CA ARG A 150 10.37 0.13 -15.17
C ARG A 150 9.84 -0.98 -14.30
N MET A 151 8.74 -1.61 -14.74
CA MET A 151 8.12 -2.74 -14.05
C MET A 151 9.13 -3.86 -13.77
N GLY A 152 9.19 -4.28 -12.50
CA GLY A 152 10.11 -5.29 -12.02
C GLY A 152 9.45 -6.46 -11.30
N VAL A 153 8.11 -6.56 -11.34
CA VAL A 153 7.33 -7.64 -10.74
C VAL A 153 6.69 -8.49 -11.83
N SER A 154 6.38 -9.75 -11.52
CA SER A 154 5.85 -10.72 -12.50
C SER A 154 4.40 -10.47 -12.89
N CYS A 155 3.61 -9.94 -11.96
CA CYS A 155 2.22 -9.56 -12.20
C CYS A 155 2.16 -8.05 -12.44
N PRO A 156 1.99 -7.57 -13.69
CA PRO A 156 1.93 -6.14 -13.97
C PRO A 156 0.81 -5.45 -13.19
N VAL A 157 1.10 -4.25 -12.70
CA VAL A 157 0.18 -3.43 -11.91
C VAL A 157 0.20 -2.00 -12.42
N ASN A 158 -0.88 -1.25 -12.19
CA ASN A 158 -1.06 0.12 -12.68
C ASN A 158 -0.35 1.14 -11.77
N ILE A 159 0.98 1.13 -11.75
CA ILE A 159 1.85 2.04 -10.98
C ILE A 159 2.51 3.05 -11.93
N SER A 160 2.83 4.25 -11.42
CA SER A 160 3.46 5.33 -12.20
C SER A 160 4.45 6.10 -11.33
N ALA A 161 5.52 6.61 -11.95
CA ALA A 161 6.42 7.58 -11.33
C ALA A 161 5.76 8.96 -11.17
N ASP A 162 4.86 9.30 -12.09
CA ASP A 162 4.18 10.60 -12.13
C ASP A 162 2.87 10.56 -11.35
N LYS A 163 2.51 11.71 -10.77
CA LYS A 163 1.18 11.91 -10.21
C LYS A 163 0.11 11.90 -11.31
N ARG A 164 -1.06 11.41 -10.97
CA ARG A 164 -2.24 11.35 -11.85
C ARG A 164 -3.43 12.00 -11.19
N THR A 165 -4.39 12.47 -11.96
CA THR A 165 -5.66 13.00 -11.43
C THR A 165 -6.68 11.88 -11.23
N THR A 166 -7.57 12.08 -10.25
CA THR A 166 -8.69 11.18 -9.99
C THR A 166 -9.89 11.97 -9.48
N GLY A 167 -11.10 11.58 -9.88
CA GLY A 167 -12.35 12.07 -9.30
C GLY A 167 -12.90 11.17 -8.20
N ARG A 168 -12.30 9.99 -8.00
CA ARG A 168 -12.75 9.01 -7.02
C ARG A 168 -12.24 9.36 -5.63
N LYS A 169 -13.00 8.95 -4.59
CA LYS A 169 -12.75 9.36 -3.20
C LYS A 169 -12.66 8.18 -2.23
N ALA A 170 -12.41 6.97 -2.73
CA ALA A 170 -12.11 5.81 -1.90
C ALA A 170 -10.71 5.29 -2.19
N PHE A 171 -10.02 4.76 -1.20
CA PHE A 171 -8.74 4.08 -1.39
C PHE A 171 -8.54 2.97 -0.37
N ILE A 172 -7.68 2.02 -0.71
CA ILE A 172 -7.24 0.97 0.20
C ILE A 172 -5.80 1.26 0.62
N LYS A 173 -5.51 1.18 1.92
CA LYS A 173 -4.16 1.08 2.47
C LYS A 173 -3.83 -0.38 2.71
N LEU A 174 -2.78 -0.91 2.07
CA LEU A 174 -2.27 -2.25 2.27
C LEU A 174 -0.94 -2.21 3.03
N LEU A 175 -0.77 -3.13 3.96
CA LEU A 175 0.44 -3.27 4.78
C LEU A 175 0.82 -4.73 4.93
N SER A 176 2.12 -4.99 4.97
CA SER A 176 2.69 -6.29 5.30
C SER A 176 3.77 -6.12 6.36
N GLY A 177 3.88 -7.08 7.25
CA GLY A 177 4.85 -7.07 8.33
C GLY A 177 5.51 -8.42 8.52
N PHE A 178 6.67 -8.42 9.15
CA PHE A 178 7.32 -9.65 9.58
C PHE A 178 6.42 -10.48 10.49
N GLY A 179 6.62 -11.79 10.50
CA GLY A 179 5.72 -12.73 11.14
C GLY A 179 4.49 -13.11 10.29
N GLY A 180 4.46 -12.65 9.01
CA GLY A 180 3.37 -12.97 8.08
C GLY A 180 2.10 -12.15 8.32
N CYS A 181 2.19 -11.03 9.05
CA CYS A 181 1.06 -10.16 9.31
C CYS A 181 0.76 -9.30 8.07
N ASN A 182 -0.49 -9.33 7.61
CA ASN A 182 -0.97 -8.52 6.50
C ASN A 182 -2.23 -7.78 6.94
N ALA A 183 -2.35 -6.51 6.56
CA ALA A 183 -3.49 -5.66 6.89
C ALA A 183 -3.95 -4.86 5.68
N ALA A 184 -5.26 -4.71 5.52
CA ALA A 184 -5.86 -3.78 4.58
C ALA A 184 -6.93 -2.95 5.29
N MET A 185 -6.99 -1.66 4.95
CA MET A 185 -8.00 -0.73 5.44
C MET A 185 -8.60 0.03 4.27
N LEU A 186 -9.91 0.07 4.21
CA LEU A 186 -10.69 0.82 3.22
C LEU A 186 -11.13 2.15 3.80
N PHE A 187 -10.76 3.21 3.13
CA PHE A 187 -11.17 4.56 3.45
C PHE A 187 -12.05 5.13 2.34
N ARG A 188 -13.08 5.88 2.73
CA ARG A 188 -13.97 6.59 1.81
C ARG A 188 -14.21 7.99 2.33
N LYS A 189 -14.21 8.97 1.43
CA LYS A 189 -14.66 10.31 1.79
C LYS A 189 -16.19 10.33 1.80
N GLY A 190 -16.77 10.69 2.93
CA GLY A 190 -18.20 10.91 3.07
C GLY A 190 -18.66 12.03 2.12
N GLY A 191 -19.80 11.84 1.47
CA GLY A 191 -20.49 12.94 0.81
C GLY A 191 -21.02 13.90 1.87
N ALA A 192 -20.96 15.20 1.62
CA ALA A 192 -21.77 16.15 2.38
C ALA A 192 -23.24 15.71 2.22
N ARG A 193 -23.89 15.34 3.34
CA ARG A 193 -25.32 15.12 3.38
C ARG A 193 -26.05 16.44 3.21
#